data_823c3b05bbb6430656e348705407cecd
#
_entry.id   823c3b05bbb6430656e348705407cecd
#
_cell.length_a   1.000
_cell.length_b   1.000
_cell.length_c   1.000
_cell.angle_alpha   90.00
_cell.angle_beta   90.00
_cell.angle_gamma   90.00
#
_symmetry.space_group_name_H-M   'P 1'
#
loop_
_entity.id
_entity.type
_entity.pdbx_description
1 polymer ?
#
loop_
_entity_poly.entity_id
_entity_poly.type
_entity_poly.pdbx_seq_one_letter_code
_entity_poly.pdbx_strand_id
1 'polypeptide(L)'
;TTKSSSFVMMICVLLIMLIIVPLGLPADRTLAAVTVHPLATKAAEKAFKEGGNAVDAAVASALTLGVVDGFNSGIGGGCFMLIRKSDGEFIAIDGRETAPSKASRDMYLRDGIAKSELSQTGALAIGIPGALAAYNLAINKYGNLDFAKLLRQAAMIADEGFLLDDSYLVRLKKVVNKLRLFPASSRIFLDSNGSPWPKGYRLKQSDLAKSYRNIANHSVDWFYKGPFALKTEQWMVLNDGLIVHEDFISYEAKRREPVRTTYRDHEIIGFPPPSSGGVHLAQILNILENFDLFSMAPDSSEFVHIVTEAMRLAFVDRSYWLGDADFVSVPRGLASKKYARMLAKKINLSKVASINVHSIPEDADSDLF
;
A
#
# COMPACT_ATOMS: atom_id res chain seq x y z
N THR A 1 24.34 42.68 59.55
CA THR A 1 23.03 42.08 59.16
C THR A 1 22.66 42.34 57.70
N THR A 2 23.38 43.18 56.96
CA THR A 2 23.03 43.53 55.54
C THR A 2 23.74 42.66 54.49
N LYS A 3 24.78 41.92 54.84
CA LYS A 3 25.50 41.04 53.86
C LYS A 3 24.86 39.70 53.63
N SER A 4 24.04 39.17 54.54
CA SER A 4 23.33 37.89 54.41
C SER A 4 22.12 37.98 53.47
N SER A 5 21.44 39.11 53.45
CA SER A 5 20.25 39.30 52.56
C SER A 5 20.60 39.36 51.08
N SER A 6 21.74 40.03 50.74
CA SER A 6 22.20 40.11 49.34
C SER A 6 22.68 38.77 48.77
N PHE A 7 23.27 37.91 49.59
CA PHE A 7 23.72 36.58 49.18
C PHE A 7 22.56 35.60 48.92
N VAL A 8 21.51 35.66 49.75
CA VAL A 8 20.29 34.86 49.58
C VAL A 8 19.53 35.32 48.34
N MET A 9 19.44 36.63 48.09
CA MET A 9 18.79 37.16 46.90
C MET A 9 19.52 36.81 45.57
N MET A 10 20.87 36.76 45.62
CA MET A 10 21.68 36.36 44.46
C MET A 10 21.55 34.85 44.16
N ILE A 11 21.43 34.00 45.20
CA ILE A 11 21.17 32.55 45.02
C ILE A 11 19.75 32.31 44.50
N CYS A 12 18.75 33.04 44.95
CA CYS A 12 17.37 32.96 44.40
C CYS A 12 17.28 33.41 42.93
N VAL A 13 18.01 34.46 42.53
CA VAL A 13 18.07 34.93 41.15
C VAL A 13 18.84 33.93 40.26
N LEU A 14 19.91 33.29 40.76
CA LEU A 14 20.61 32.21 40.04
C LEU A 14 19.74 30.94 39.91
N LEU A 15 18.96 30.58 40.95
CA LEU A 15 18.03 29.44 40.88
C LEU A 15 16.83 29.71 39.97
N ILE A 16 16.38 30.94 39.87
CA ILE A 16 15.30 31.31 38.89
C ILE A 16 15.85 31.34 37.45
N MET A 17 17.13 31.70 37.23
CA MET A 17 17.76 31.58 35.91
C MET A 17 18.07 30.15 35.49
N LEU A 18 18.18 29.18 36.42
CA LEU A 18 18.35 27.77 36.07
C LEU A 18 17.03 27.05 35.74
N ILE A 19 15.88 27.69 35.94
CA ILE A 19 14.54 27.11 35.66
C ILE A 19 14.01 27.58 34.28
N ILE A 20 14.65 28.56 33.64
CA ILE A 20 14.40 28.86 32.22
C ILE A 20 15.30 27.94 31.38
N VAL A 21 15.06 26.64 31.46
CA VAL A 21 15.36 25.77 30.33
C VAL A 21 14.51 26.33 29.19
N PRO A 22 15.08 26.85 28.11
CA PRO A 22 14.26 27.12 26.94
C PRO A 22 13.66 25.75 26.58
N LEU A 23 12.36 25.60 26.84
CA LEU A 23 11.57 24.63 26.09
C LEU A 23 11.89 24.97 24.65
N GLY A 24 12.87 24.26 24.06
CA GLY A 24 13.20 24.41 22.65
C GLY A 24 11.87 24.34 21.92
N LEU A 25 11.48 25.44 21.29
CA LEU A 25 10.38 25.44 20.35
C LEU A 25 10.64 24.19 19.48
N PRO A 26 9.68 23.28 19.34
CA PRO A 26 9.87 22.11 18.49
C PRO A 26 10.36 22.67 17.16
N ALA A 27 11.53 22.21 16.71
CA ALA A 27 12.05 22.57 15.40
C ALA A 27 10.86 22.45 14.44
N ASP A 28 10.62 23.52 13.66
CA ASP A 28 9.48 23.65 12.78
C ASP A 28 9.44 22.38 11.91
N ARG A 29 8.62 21.41 12.31
CA ARG A 29 8.58 20.12 11.64
C ARG A 29 7.87 20.34 10.34
N THR A 30 8.63 20.38 9.25
CA THR A 30 8.06 20.41 7.91
C THR A 30 7.32 19.08 7.71
N LEU A 31 6.00 19.15 7.71
CA LEU A 31 5.12 17.99 7.46
C LEU A 31 4.69 18.06 6.00
N ALA A 32 4.75 16.94 5.32
CA ALA A 32 4.32 16.82 3.93
C ALA A 32 3.43 15.59 3.76
N ALA A 33 2.37 15.75 2.98
CA ALA A 33 1.51 14.65 2.54
C ALA A 33 1.14 14.85 1.07
N VAL A 34 1.29 13.80 0.28
CA VAL A 34 0.93 13.78 -1.14
C VAL A 34 0.00 12.60 -1.38
N THR A 35 -1.18 12.88 -1.92
CA THR A 35 -2.18 11.86 -2.27
C THR A 35 -2.80 12.17 -3.63
N VAL A 36 -3.50 11.19 -4.20
CA VAL A 36 -4.17 11.34 -5.51
C VAL A 36 -5.49 12.12 -5.44
N HIS A 37 -5.95 12.51 -4.23
CA HIS A 37 -7.20 13.24 -4.08
C HIS A 37 -7.11 14.33 -2.99
N PRO A 38 -7.57 15.58 -3.23
CA PRO A 38 -7.46 16.69 -2.27
C PRO A 38 -8.09 16.41 -0.90
N LEU A 39 -9.19 15.67 -0.82
CA LEU A 39 -9.82 15.31 0.46
C LEU A 39 -8.94 14.37 1.28
N ALA A 40 -8.18 13.48 0.64
CA ALA A 40 -7.26 12.60 1.33
C ALA A 40 -6.03 13.37 1.86
N THR A 41 -5.50 14.34 1.09
CA THR A 41 -4.45 15.25 1.58
C THR A 41 -4.94 16.06 2.78
N LYS A 42 -6.17 16.58 2.74
CA LYS A 42 -6.78 17.29 3.88
C LYS A 42 -6.96 16.39 5.11
N ALA A 43 -7.25 15.10 4.91
CA ALA A 43 -7.32 14.14 6.02
C ALA A 43 -5.95 13.93 6.68
N ALA A 44 -4.86 13.85 5.88
CA ALA A 44 -3.49 13.83 6.39
C ALA A 44 -3.13 15.10 7.19
N GLU A 45 -3.41 16.29 6.63
CA GLU A 45 -3.18 17.56 7.30
C GLU A 45 -3.93 17.63 8.64
N LYS A 46 -5.16 17.15 8.66
CA LYS A 46 -5.98 17.10 9.88
C LYS A 46 -5.36 16.16 10.92
N ALA A 47 -4.90 14.97 10.50
CA ALA A 47 -4.22 14.04 11.41
C ALA A 47 -2.97 14.68 12.02
N PHE A 48 -2.15 15.39 11.23
CA PHE A 48 -0.99 16.14 11.75
C PHE A 48 -1.40 17.24 12.75
N LYS A 49 -2.43 18.04 12.44
CA LYS A 49 -2.92 19.09 13.34
C LYS A 49 -3.47 18.54 14.67
N GLU A 50 -3.92 17.31 14.68
CA GLU A 50 -4.44 16.61 15.84
C GLU A 50 -3.35 15.86 16.65
N GLY A 51 -2.06 16.06 16.31
CA GLY A 51 -0.92 15.47 17.01
C GLY A 51 -0.49 14.11 16.47
N GLY A 52 -1.04 13.70 15.34
CA GLY A 52 -0.64 12.48 14.63
C GLY A 52 0.75 12.61 13.98
N ASN A 53 1.34 11.47 13.70
CA ASN A 53 2.59 11.36 12.96
C ASN A 53 2.32 10.97 11.48
N ALA A 54 3.37 10.64 10.73
CA ALA A 54 3.26 10.26 9.32
C ALA A 54 2.41 8.99 9.10
N VAL A 55 2.41 8.05 10.05
CA VAL A 55 1.58 6.83 9.98
C VAL A 55 0.11 7.16 10.13
N ASP A 56 -0.23 8.02 11.10
CA ASP A 56 -1.62 8.49 11.29
C ASP A 56 -2.14 9.22 10.05
N ALA A 57 -1.30 10.09 9.49
CA ALA A 57 -1.63 10.84 8.27
C ALA A 57 -1.82 9.92 7.05
N ALA A 58 -0.97 8.90 6.91
CA ALA A 58 -1.09 7.92 5.83
C ALA A 58 -2.36 7.09 5.95
N VAL A 59 -2.71 6.62 7.16
CA VAL A 59 -3.93 5.83 7.39
C VAL A 59 -5.19 6.70 7.25
N ALA A 60 -5.19 7.94 7.75
CA ALA A 60 -6.30 8.87 7.53
C ALA A 60 -6.55 9.13 6.04
N SER A 61 -5.45 9.30 5.27
CA SER A 61 -5.51 9.43 3.81
C SER A 61 -6.06 8.18 3.14
N ALA A 62 -5.57 6.99 3.53
CA ALA A 62 -5.96 5.72 2.93
C ALA A 62 -7.44 5.39 3.17
N LEU A 63 -7.95 5.62 4.39
CA LEU A 63 -9.38 5.49 4.70
C LEU A 63 -10.23 6.47 3.89
N THR A 64 -9.75 7.71 3.71
CA THR A 64 -10.43 8.72 2.89
C THR A 64 -10.40 8.34 1.40
N LEU A 65 -9.26 7.84 0.89
CA LEU A 65 -9.16 7.33 -0.48
C LEU A 65 -10.13 6.18 -0.75
N GLY A 66 -10.36 5.31 0.24
CA GLY A 66 -11.41 4.29 0.16
C GLY A 66 -12.82 4.84 -0.10
N VAL A 67 -13.06 6.12 0.22
CA VAL A 67 -14.30 6.84 -0.09
C VAL A 67 -14.23 7.51 -1.46
N VAL A 68 -13.17 8.28 -1.75
CA VAL A 68 -13.11 9.23 -2.87
C VAL A 68 -12.39 8.70 -4.10
N ASP A 69 -11.67 7.58 -3.97
CA ASP A 69 -10.90 6.89 -5.02
C ASP A 69 -11.21 5.38 -5.03
N GLY A 70 -12.48 5.03 -4.86
CA GLY A 70 -12.97 3.65 -4.65
C GLY A 70 -12.69 2.68 -5.81
N PHE A 71 -12.14 3.15 -6.94
CA PHE A 71 -11.67 2.31 -8.04
C PHE A 71 -10.21 1.85 -7.88
N ASN A 72 -9.45 2.42 -6.95
CA ASN A 72 -8.07 2.02 -6.60
C ASN A 72 -7.88 1.70 -5.13
N SER A 73 -8.76 2.18 -4.24
CA SER A 73 -8.56 2.17 -2.80
C SER A 73 -9.80 1.67 -2.06
N GLY A 74 -9.62 1.12 -0.86
CA GLY A 74 -10.75 0.73 0.00
C GLY A 74 -10.40 -0.38 0.97
N ILE A 75 -11.24 -0.54 2.00
CA ILE A 75 -11.06 -1.59 3.02
C ILE A 75 -11.44 -3.01 2.53
N GLY A 76 -12.01 -3.11 1.33
CA GLY A 76 -12.30 -4.38 0.67
C GLY A 76 -11.15 -4.92 -0.17
N GLY A 77 -10.00 -4.25 -0.19
CA GLY A 77 -8.79 -4.64 -0.89
C GLY A 77 -7.60 -4.80 0.04
N GLY A 78 -6.39 -4.70 -0.49
CA GLY A 78 -5.14 -4.78 0.25
C GLY A 78 -4.30 -3.52 0.16
N CYS A 79 -3.17 -3.53 0.88
CA CYS A 79 -2.17 -2.48 0.79
C CYS A 79 -0.78 -3.00 1.15
N PHE A 80 0.22 -2.23 0.75
CA PHE A 80 1.57 -2.31 1.27
C PHE A 80 1.95 -0.99 1.93
N MET A 81 2.58 -1.05 3.10
CA MET A 81 3.08 0.12 3.81
C MET A 81 4.58 -0.03 4.04
N LEU A 82 5.35 0.97 3.63
CA LEU A 82 6.77 1.07 3.95
C LEU A 82 6.95 2.28 4.87
N ILE A 83 7.40 2.04 6.09
CA ILE A 83 7.53 3.05 7.15
C ILE A 83 9.00 3.23 7.48
N ARG A 84 9.49 4.48 7.43
CA ARG A 84 10.79 4.85 7.99
C ARG A 84 10.56 5.51 9.35
N LYS A 85 11.12 4.92 10.40
CA LYS A 85 11.09 5.48 11.77
C LYS A 85 12.12 6.59 11.93
N SER A 86 11.97 7.38 12.99
CA SER A 86 12.91 8.47 13.32
C SER A 86 14.32 7.97 13.68
N ASP A 87 14.45 6.74 14.17
CA ASP A 87 15.72 6.07 14.46
C ASP A 87 16.39 5.48 13.21
N GLY A 88 15.76 5.58 12.05
CA GLY A 88 16.26 5.07 10.77
C GLY A 88 15.83 3.64 10.44
N GLU A 89 15.13 2.94 11.34
CA GLU A 89 14.58 1.61 11.05
C GLU A 89 13.51 1.71 9.95
N PHE A 90 13.53 0.75 9.03
CA PHE A 90 12.49 0.58 8.01
C PHE A 90 11.65 -0.65 8.30
N ILE A 91 10.35 -0.52 8.13
CA ILE A 91 9.36 -1.56 8.40
C ILE A 91 8.47 -1.69 7.18
N ALA A 92 8.27 -2.91 6.70
CA ALA A 92 7.26 -3.24 5.69
C ALA A 92 6.08 -3.94 6.35
N ILE A 93 4.87 -3.44 6.09
CA ILE A 93 3.61 -4.08 6.50
C ILE A 93 2.90 -4.57 5.25
N ASP A 94 2.71 -5.88 5.21
CA ASP A 94 2.00 -6.58 4.16
C ASP A 94 0.53 -6.78 4.57
N GLY A 95 -0.34 -6.06 3.90
CA GLY A 95 -1.79 -6.17 4.00
C GLY A 95 -2.39 -6.61 2.65
N ARG A 96 -1.66 -7.41 1.87
CA ARG A 96 -2.18 -7.96 0.61
C ARG A 96 -3.32 -8.92 0.88
N GLU A 97 -4.25 -8.99 -0.05
CA GLU A 97 -5.34 -9.96 -0.03
C GLU A 97 -4.79 -11.39 -0.09
N THR A 98 -5.45 -12.30 0.63
CA THR A 98 -5.16 -13.73 0.54
C THR A 98 -6.24 -14.44 -0.29
N ALA A 99 -5.86 -15.54 -0.92
CA ALA A 99 -6.83 -16.40 -1.59
C ALA A 99 -7.73 -17.10 -0.54
N PRO A 100 -9.02 -17.36 -0.85
CA PRO A 100 -9.86 -18.20 -0.01
C PRO A 100 -9.27 -19.61 0.18
N SER A 101 -9.47 -20.22 1.33
CA SER A 101 -9.00 -21.59 1.63
C SER A 101 -9.50 -22.65 0.64
N LYS A 102 -10.67 -22.41 0.04
CA LYS A 102 -11.26 -23.25 -1.01
C LYS A 102 -10.77 -22.94 -2.43
N ALA A 103 -9.84 -21.99 -2.61
CA ALA A 103 -9.29 -21.69 -3.91
C ALA A 103 -8.47 -22.86 -4.45
N SER A 104 -8.58 -23.11 -5.75
CA SER A 104 -7.84 -24.18 -6.42
C SER A 104 -7.25 -23.68 -7.74
N ARG A 105 -6.25 -24.39 -8.27
CA ARG A 105 -5.60 -24.08 -9.53
C ARG A 105 -6.61 -23.92 -10.68
N ASP A 106 -7.63 -24.76 -10.70
CA ASP A 106 -8.55 -24.88 -11.83
C ASP A 106 -9.89 -24.17 -11.58
N MET A 107 -10.00 -23.35 -10.52
CA MET A 107 -11.26 -22.68 -10.13
C MET A 107 -11.84 -21.78 -11.23
N TYR A 108 -11.03 -21.31 -12.17
CA TYR A 108 -11.45 -20.49 -13.30
C TYR A 108 -11.66 -21.26 -14.61
N LEU A 109 -11.53 -22.58 -14.59
CA LEU A 109 -11.81 -23.42 -15.75
C LEU A 109 -13.31 -23.79 -15.81
N ARG A 110 -13.84 -23.87 -17.01
CA ARG A 110 -15.14 -24.48 -17.30
C ARG A 110 -14.94 -25.37 -18.53
N ASP A 111 -15.23 -26.64 -18.38
CA ASP A 111 -15.01 -27.67 -19.42
C ASP A 111 -13.56 -27.69 -19.92
N GLY A 112 -12.59 -27.50 -19.02
CA GLY A 112 -11.15 -27.45 -19.34
C GLY A 112 -10.71 -26.14 -20.02
N ILE A 113 -11.59 -25.17 -20.21
CA ILE A 113 -11.30 -23.90 -20.88
C ILE A 113 -11.24 -22.77 -19.85
N ALA A 114 -10.13 -21.97 -19.88
CA ALA A 114 -9.98 -20.82 -19.00
C ALA A 114 -11.01 -19.72 -19.29
N LYS A 115 -11.71 -19.29 -18.26
CA LYS A 115 -12.71 -18.20 -18.29
C LYS A 115 -12.15 -17.01 -17.51
N SER A 116 -11.41 -16.14 -18.21
CA SER A 116 -10.73 -14.99 -17.60
C SER A 116 -11.69 -14.00 -16.92
N GLU A 117 -12.94 -13.91 -17.37
CA GLU A 117 -13.98 -13.10 -16.73
C GLU A 117 -14.26 -13.49 -15.29
N LEU A 118 -14.12 -14.78 -14.93
CA LEU A 118 -14.34 -15.28 -13.58
C LEU A 118 -13.29 -14.77 -12.57
N SER A 119 -12.08 -14.51 -13.04
CA SER A 119 -11.01 -13.94 -12.22
C SER A 119 -11.04 -12.40 -12.13
N GLN A 120 -11.94 -11.76 -12.89
CA GLN A 120 -12.02 -10.29 -12.97
C GLN A 120 -13.28 -9.70 -12.37
N THR A 121 -14.37 -10.48 -12.26
CA THR A 121 -15.66 -9.94 -11.86
C THR A 121 -16.52 -11.02 -11.20
N GLY A 122 -17.15 -10.69 -10.08
CA GLY A 122 -18.04 -11.60 -9.35
C GLY A 122 -17.35 -12.27 -8.17
N ALA A 123 -18.04 -13.23 -7.57
CA ALA A 123 -17.66 -13.84 -6.30
C ALA A 123 -16.32 -14.59 -6.33
N LEU A 124 -15.98 -15.22 -7.46
CA LEU A 124 -14.71 -15.94 -7.62
C LEU A 124 -13.49 -15.03 -7.76
N ALA A 125 -13.69 -13.72 -8.10
CA ALA A 125 -12.63 -12.76 -8.28
C ALA A 125 -12.18 -12.07 -6.98
N ILE A 126 -12.76 -12.43 -5.83
CA ILE A 126 -12.58 -11.74 -4.56
C ILE A 126 -11.57 -12.51 -3.70
N GLY A 127 -10.57 -11.79 -3.17
CA GLY A 127 -9.69 -12.26 -2.09
C GLY A 127 -10.13 -11.76 -0.72
N ILE A 128 -9.52 -12.27 0.34
CA ILE A 128 -9.77 -11.82 1.70
C ILE A 128 -9.08 -10.46 1.89
N PRO A 129 -9.82 -9.39 2.25
CA PRO A 129 -9.26 -8.05 2.34
C PRO A 129 -8.24 -7.91 3.47
N GLY A 130 -7.11 -7.25 3.18
CA GLY A 130 -6.04 -7.05 4.15
C GLY A 130 -5.77 -5.61 4.55
N ALA A 131 -6.24 -4.63 3.77
CA ALA A 131 -5.94 -3.22 4.02
C ALA A 131 -6.31 -2.76 5.44
N LEU A 132 -7.51 -3.13 5.93
CA LEU A 132 -7.99 -2.74 7.25
C LEU A 132 -7.12 -3.30 8.39
N ALA A 133 -6.68 -4.56 8.26
CA ALA A 133 -5.78 -5.18 9.24
C ALA A 133 -4.41 -4.49 9.25
N ALA A 134 -3.87 -4.15 8.07
CA ALA A 134 -2.61 -3.42 7.96
C ALA A 134 -2.71 -2.01 8.57
N TYR A 135 -3.79 -1.28 8.33
CA TYR A 135 -4.02 0.04 8.95
C TYR A 135 -4.10 -0.06 10.47
N ASN A 136 -4.85 -1.03 10.99
CA ASN A 136 -4.96 -1.27 12.42
C ASN A 136 -3.61 -1.64 13.05
N LEU A 137 -2.83 -2.52 12.40
CA LEU A 137 -1.47 -2.87 12.84
C LEU A 137 -0.56 -1.64 12.85
N ALA A 138 -0.59 -0.83 11.78
CA ALA A 138 0.25 0.37 11.65
C ALA A 138 -0.08 1.39 12.74
N ILE A 139 -1.35 1.71 12.96
CA ILE A 139 -1.78 2.67 14.00
C ILE A 139 -1.42 2.17 15.39
N ASN A 140 -1.73 0.92 15.72
CA ASN A 140 -1.50 0.38 17.07
C ASN A 140 -0.01 0.27 17.42
N LYS A 141 0.88 0.11 16.44
CA LYS A 141 2.32 -0.05 16.68
C LYS A 141 3.12 1.24 16.49
N TYR A 142 2.68 2.13 15.60
CA TYR A 142 3.50 3.25 15.13
C TYR A 142 2.73 4.58 15.06
N GLY A 143 1.41 4.59 15.23
CA GLY A 143 0.58 5.80 15.27
C GLY A 143 0.50 6.42 16.65
N ASN A 144 0.00 7.65 16.71
CA ASN A 144 -0.27 8.43 17.91
C ASN A 144 -1.77 8.66 18.14
N LEU A 145 -2.59 8.48 17.11
CA LEU A 145 -4.03 8.76 17.15
C LEU A 145 -4.84 7.49 17.34
N ASP A 146 -6.04 7.66 17.87
CA ASP A 146 -7.01 6.57 17.96
C ASP A 146 -7.55 6.20 16.56
N PHE A 147 -7.45 4.91 16.20
CA PHE A 147 -7.93 4.39 14.93
C PHE A 147 -9.42 4.63 14.73
N ALA A 148 -10.24 4.49 15.78
CA ALA A 148 -11.67 4.76 15.72
C ALA A 148 -11.97 6.22 15.34
N LYS A 149 -11.13 7.16 15.76
CA LYS A 149 -11.25 8.57 15.38
C LYS A 149 -11.04 8.77 13.88
N LEU A 150 -9.99 8.15 13.31
CA LEU A 150 -9.70 8.23 11.87
C LEU A 150 -10.82 7.60 11.02
N LEU A 151 -11.35 6.45 11.45
CA LEU A 151 -12.51 5.80 10.83
C LEU A 151 -13.76 6.69 10.83
N ARG A 152 -14.06 7.37 11.97
CA ARG A 152 -15.21 8.27 12.03
C ARG A 152 -15.04 9.49 11.12
N GLN A 153 -13.82 9.99 10.94
CA GLN A 153 -13.54 11.09 10.01
C GLN A 153 -13.81 10.67 8.56
N ALA A 154 -13.34 9.48 8.14
CA ALA A 154 -13.62 8.94 6.81
C ALA A 154 -15.14 8.66 6.62
N ALA A 155 -15.82 8.17 7.66
CA ALA A 155 -17.28 7.97 7.64
C ALA A 155 -18.05 9.27 7.39
N MET A 156 -17.62 10.40 7.96
CA MET A 156 -18.25 11.71 7.70
C MET A 156 -18.14 12.08 6.21
N ILE A 157 -16.96 11.90 5.60
CA ILE A 157 -16.75 12.18 4.17
C ILE A 157 -17.65 11.29 3.29
N ALA A 158 -17.83 10.02 3.68
CA ALA A 158 -18.69 9.09 2.95
C ALA A 158 -20.19 9.48 3.03
N ASP A 159 -20.66 10.02 4.16
CA ASP A 159 -22.03 10.49 4.32
C ASP A 159 -22.29 11.86 3.69
N GLU A 160 -21.36 12.79 3.87
CA GLU A 160 -21.46 14.12 3.26
C GLU A 160 -21.36 14.03 1.75
N GLY A 161 -20.57 13.06 1.26
CA GLY A 161 -20.30 12.81 -0.14
C GLY A 161 -19.29 13.80 -0.72
N PHE A 162 -18.76 13.44 -1.88
CA PHE A 162 -17.81 14.24 -2.64
C PHE A 162 -18.31 14.46 -4.08
N LEU A 163 -17.77 15.49 -4.74
CA LEU A 163 -18.18 15.82 -6.11
C LEU A 163 -17.39 14.96 -7.11
N LEU A 164 -18.10 14.31 -8.05
CA LEU A 164 -17.47 13.57 -9.13
C LEU A 164 -16.77 14.53 -10.10
N ASP A 165 -15.49 14.28 -10.33
CA ASP A 165 -14.67 14.96 -11.32
C ASP A 165 -14.54 14.17 -12.63
N ASP A 166 -13.82 14.74 -13.60
CA ASP A 166 -13.61 14.09 -14.91
C ASP A 166 -12.80 12.78 -14.78
N SER A 167 -11.84 12.73 -13.86
CA SER A 167 -11.01 11.54 -13.63
C SER A 167 -11.85 10.37 -13.14
N TYR A 168 -12.71 10.62 -12.15
CA TYR A 168 -13.62 9.61 -11.62
C TYR A 168 -14.59 9.12 -12.70
N LEU A 169 -15.15 10.04 -13.49
CA LEU A 169 -16.09 9.70 -14.57
C LEU A 169 -15.46 8.85 -15.68
N VAL A 170 -14.21 9.13 -16.05
CA VAL A 170 -13.48 8.30 -17.02
C VAL A 170 -13.36 6.86 -16.53
N ARG A 171 -13.09 6.66 -15.23
CA ARG A 171 -13.01 5.33 -14.61
C ARG A 171 -14.37 4.65 -14.53
N LEU A 172 -15.38 5.38 -14.08
CA LEU A 172 -16.74 4.86 -13.93
C LEU A 172 -17.33 4.40 -15.26
N LYS A 173 -17.14 5.17 -16.33
CA LYS A 173 -17.59 4.80 -17.70
C LYS A 173 -16.98 3.48 -18.19
N LYS A 174 -15.74 3.16 -17.83
CA LYS A 174 -15.07 1.91 -18.22
C LYS A 174 -15.70 0.66 -17.60
N VAL A 175 -16.34 0.80 -16.44
CA VAL A 175 -16.86 -0.33 -15.64
C VAL A 175 -18.39 -0.34 -15.53
N VAL A 176 -19.10 0.57 -16.17
CA VAL A 176 -20.55 0.72 -16.06
C VAL A 176 -21.31 -0.58 -16.31
N ASN A 177 -20.93 -1.35 -17.33
CA ASN A 177 -21.57 -2.63 -17.64
C ASN A 177 -21.36 -3.68 -16.54
N LYS A 178 -20.20 -3.67 -15.88
CA LYS A 178 -19.94 -4.54 -14.72
C LYS A 178 -20.76 -4.11 -13.50
N LEU A 179 -20.86 -2.81 -13.25
CA LEU A 179 -21.66 -2.27 -12.13
C LEU A 179 -23.14 -2.61 -12.23
N ARG A 180 -23.69 -2.64 -13.46
CA ARG A 180 -25.09 -3.03 -13.70
C ARG A 180 -25.41 -4.47 -13.30
N LEU A 181 -24.43 -5.35 -13.25
CA LEU A 181 -24.61 -6.74 -12.83
C LEU A 181 -24.85 -6.89 -11.30
N PHE A 182 -24.51 -5.84 -10.54
CA PHE A 182 -24.57 -5.87 -9.08
C PHE A 182 -25.53 -4.78 -8.57
N PRO A 183 -26.74 -5.13 -8.13
CA PRO A 183 -27.76 -4.13 -7.74
C PRO A 183 -27.29 -3.14 -6.67
N ALA A 184 -26.48 -3.60 -5.70
CA ALA A 184 -25.94 -2.74 -4.64
C ALA A 184 -24.97 -1.69 -5.22
N SER A 185 -24.06 -2.09 -6.12
CA SER A 185 -23.13 -1.18 -6.79
C SER A 185 -23.86 -0.24 -7.76
N SER A 186 -24.81 -0.77 -8.54
CA SER A 186 -25.62 0.01 -9.47
C SER A 186 -26.32 1.16 -8.74
N ARG A 187 -26.98 0.88 -7.62
CA ARG A 187 -27.71 1.89 -6.82
C ARG A 187 -26.83 3.03 -6.31
N ILE A 188 -25.54 2.77 -6.06
CA ILE A 188 -24.61 3.79 -5.56
C ILE A 188 -24.02 4.62 -6.71
N PHE A 189 -23.54 3.94 -7.75
CA PHE A 189 -22.68 4.55 -8.79
C PHE A 189 -23.41 4.95 -10.05
N LEU A 190 -24.66 4.54 -10.25
CA LEU A 190 -25.44 4.80 -11.43
C LEU A 190 -26.75 5.50 -11.10
N ASP A 191 -27.29 6.25 -12.07
CA ASP A 191 -28.61 6.86 -11.99
C ASP A 191 -29.75 5.85 -12.22
N SER A 192 -30.99 6.30 -12.20
CA SER A 192 -32.16 5.45 -12.42
C SER A 192 -32.24 4.82 -13.80
N ASN A 193 -31.51 5.36 -14.77
CA ASN A 193 -31.42 4.83 -16.17
C ASN A 193 -30.21 3.86 -16.30
N GLY A 194 -29.49 3.59 -15.21
CA GLY A 194 -28.29 2.75 -15.22
C GLY A 194 -27.09 3.43 -15.89
N SER A 195 -27.09 4.77 -15.99
CA SER A 195 -25.97 5.56 -16.49
C SER A 195 -25.11 6.10 -15.35
N PRO A 196 -23.81 6.35 -15.58
CA PRO A 196 -22.97 7.01 -14.59
C PRO A 196 -23.53 8.37 -14.18
N TRP A 197 -23.49 8.69 -12.90
CA TRP A 197 -23.84 10.02 -12.42
C TRP A 197 -23.01 11.10 -13.16
N PRO A 198 -23.56 12.29 -13.41
CA PRO A 198 -22.87 13.34 -14.16
C PRO A 198 -21.73 13.98 -13.34
N LYS A 199 -20.83 14.72 -14.02
CA LYS A 199 -19.83 15.58 -13.39
C LYS A 199 -20.50 16.55 -12.41
N GLY A 200 -19.90 16.71 -11.23
CA GLY A 200 -20.41 17.55 -10.16
C GLY A 200 -21.52 16.91 -9.34
N TYR A 201 -21.96 15.69 -9.67
CA TYR A 201 -22.85 14.95 -8.79
C TYR A 201 -22.17 14.68 -7.45
N ARG A 202 -22.89 14.82 -6.35
CA ARG A 202 -22.40 14.54 -5.01
C ARG A 202 -22.64 13.07 -4.66
N LEU A 203 -21.61 12.27 -4.85
CA LEU A 203 -21.64 10.83 -4.55
C LEU A 203 -21.59 10.61 -3.05
N LYS A 204 -22.62 9.99 -2.49
CA LYS A 204 -22.69 9.56 -1.08
C LYS A 204 -22.61 8.06 -0.98
N GLN A 205 -21.92 7.57 0.08
CA GLN A 205 -21.71 6.14 0.32
C GLN A 205 -22.09 5.80 1.77
N SER A 206 -23.38 5.94 2.10
CA SER A 206 -23.90 5.78 3.46
C SER A 206 -23.67 4.38 4.03
N ASP A 207 -23.65 3.32 3.19
CA ASP A 207 -23.34 1.95 3.64
C ASP A 207 -21.87 1.82 4.04
N LEU A 208 -20.95 2.46 3.30
CA LEU A 208 -19.53 2.52 3.67
C LEU A 208 -19.33 3.32 4.96
N ALA A 209 -20.02 4.47 5.09
CA ALA A 209 -19.99 5.27 6.32
C ALA A 209 -20.45 4.46 7.54
N LYS A 210 -21.52 3.67 7.38
CA LYS A 210 -22.02 2.76 8.41
C LYS A 210 -21.00 1.68 8.76
N SER A 211 -20.33 1.11 7.77
CA SER A 211 -19.27 0.11 7.98
C SER A 211 -18.09 0.71 8.76
N TYR A 212 -17.60 1.89 8.39
CA TYR A 212 -16.54 2.58 9.14
C TYR A 212 -16.93 2.88 10.58
N ARG A 213 -18.18 3.31 10.84
CA ARG A 213 -18.66 3.54 12.22
C ARG A 213 -18.76 2.24 13.02
N ASN A 214 -19.21 1.17 12.41
CA ASN A 214 -19.28 -0.12 13.10
C ASN A 214 -17.86 -0.61 13.47
N ILE A 215 -16.90 -0.48 12.58
CA ILE A 215 -15.49 -0.81 12.88
C ILE A 215 -14.96 0.11 13.98
N ALA A 216 -15.27 1.42 13.95
CA ALA A 216 -14.85 2.35 14.97
C ALA A 216 -15.46 2.07 16.36
N ASN A 217 -16.63 1.47 16.43
CA ASN A 217 -17.33 1.17 17.68
C ASN A 217 -17.03 -0.24 18.23
N HIS A 218 -16.68 -1.18 17.37
CA HIS A 218 -16.55 -2.61 17.72
C HIS A 218 -15.20 -3.20 17.31
N SER A 219 -14.19 -2.37 17.01
CA SER A 219 -12.88 -2.76 16.47
C SER A 219 -12.94 -3.43 15.09
N VAL A 220 -11.77 -3.80 14.58
CA VAL A 220 -11.65 -4.56 13.32
C VAL A 220 -12.28 -5.96 13.40
N ASP A 221 -12.56 -6.45 14.60
CA ASP A 221 -13.24 -7.73 14.81
C ASP A 221 -14.66 -7.72 14.23
N TRP A 222 -15.34 -6.57 14.20
CA TRP A 222 -16.63 -6.46 13.51
C TRP A 222 -16.53 -6.83 12.04
N PHE A 223 -15.38 -6.51 11.40
CA PHE A 223 -15.13 -6.81 9.99
C PHE A 223 -14.63 -8.24 9.80
N TYR A 224 -13.63 -8.68 10.58
CA TYR A 224 -12.97 -9.97 10.36
C TYR A 224 -13.64 -11.14 11.06
N LYS A 225 -14.28 -10.95 12.22
CA LYS A 225 -14.87 -12.03 13.02
C LYS A 225 -16.40 -11.90 13.15
N GLY A 226 -16.91 -10.73 12.85
CA GLY A 226 -18.26 -10.33 13.16
C GLY A 226 -19.20 -10.26 11.94
N PRO A 227 -20.21 -9.39 12.02
CA PRO A 227 -21.33 -9.35 11.08
C PRO A 227 -20.93 -9.13 9.61
N PHE A 228 -19.80 -8.44 9.32
CA PHE A 228 -19.36 -8.22 7.95
C PHE A 228 -18.92 -9.55 7.31
N ALA A 229 -18.03 -10.30 7.97
CA ALA A 229 -17.53 -11.58 7.46
C ALA A 229 -18.65 -12.60 7.27
N LEU A 230 -19.57 -12.71 8.27
CA LEU A 230 -20.72 -13.60 8.19
C LEU A 230 -21.65 -13.27 7.01
N LYS A 231 -21.94 -11.98 6.78
CA LYS A 231 -22.76 -11.56 5.63
C LYS A 231 -22.04 -11.79 4.30
N THR A 232 -20.72 -11.65 4.29
CA THR A 232 -19.92 -11.94 3.09
C THR A 232 -19.99 -13.41 2.75
N GLU A 233 -19.83 -14.32 3.71
CA GLU A 233 -20.02 -15.76 3.48
C GLU A 233 -21.41 -16.08 2.97
N GLN A 234 -22.48 -15.53 3.57
CA GLN A 234 -23.85 -15.73 3.09
C GLN A 234 -24.01 -15.29 1.61
N TRP A 235 -23.42 -14.15 1.25
CA TRP A 235 -23.45 -13.67 -0.13
C TRP A 235 -22.64 -14.57 -1.07
N MET A 236 -21.48 -15.08 -0.61
CA MET A 236 -20.66 -16.02 -1.38
C MET A 236 -21.42 -17.30 -1.70
N VAL A 237 -22.14 -17.86 -0.73
CA VAL A 237 -22.98 -19.07 -0.94
C VAL A 237 -24.03 -18.83 -2.02
N LEU A 238 -24.66 -17.63 -2.04
CA LEU A 238 -25.71 -17.29 -3.01
C LEU A 238 -25.16 -16.95 -4.41
N ASN A 239 -23.85 -16.75 -4.55
CA ASN A 239 -23.22 -16.30 -5.79
C ASN A 239 -22.05 -17.21 -6.23
N ASP A 240 -22.04 -18.46 -5.81
CA ASP A 240 -21.03 -19.48 -6.15
C ASP A 240 -19.58 -19.02 -5.83
N GLY A 241 -19.42 -18.25 -4.74
CA GLY A 241 -18.11 -17.80 -4.24
C GLY A 241 -17.46 -18.82 -3.33
N LEU A 242 -16.18 -18.60 -3.02
CA LEU A 242 -15.37 -19.56 -2.25
C LEU A 242 -15.08 -19.11 -0.82
N ILE A 243 -15.22 -17.81 -0.52
CA ILE A 243 -14.87 -17.26 0.80
C ILE A 243 -15.83 -17.78 1.87
N VAL A 244 -15.26 -18.25 2.97
CA VAL A 244 -15.98 -18.66 4.19
C VAL A 244 -15.58 -17.75 5.35
N HIS A 245 -16.36 -17.78 6.42
CA HIS A 245 -16.11 -16.94 7.61
C HIS A 245 -14.72 -17.18 8.22
N GLU A 246 -14.25 -18.42 8.24
CA GLU A 246 -12.95 -18.80 8.78
C GLU A 246 -11.79 -18.16 8.01
N ASP A 247 -11.92 -17.91 6.71
CA ASP A 247 -10.92 -17.19 5.91
C ASP A 247 -10.69 -15.77 6.43
N PHE A 248 -11.76 -15.09 6.86
CA PHE A 248 -11.66 -13.77 7.49
C PHE A 248 -11.04 -13.84 8.88
N ILE A 249 -11.45 -14.81 9.71
CA ILE A 249 -10.95 -14.98 11.08
C ILE A 249 -9.44 -15.21 11.09
N SER A 250 -8.95 -16.00 10.12
CA SER A 250 -7.53 -16.38 10.02
C SER A 250 -6.65 -15.31 9.35
N TYR A 251 -7.25 -14.25 8.81
CA TYR A 251 -6.46 -13.21 8.14
C TYR A 251 -5.62 -12.39 9.12
N GLU A 252 -4.33 -12.28 8.84
CA GLU A 252 -3.38 -11.44 9.58
C GLU A 252 -2.50 -10.63 8.62
N ALA A 253 -2.37 -9.32 8.91
CA ALA A 253 -1.38 -8.49 8.24
C ALA A 253 0.02 -8.83 8.77
N LYS A 254 1.02 -8.94 7.87
CA LYS A 254 2.36 -9.41 8.22
C LYS A 254 3.38 -8.28 8.23
N ARG A 255 4.34 -8.36 9.17
CA ARG A 255 5.57 -7.59 9.06
C ARG A 255 6.56 -8.36 8.21
N ARG A 256 7.21 -7.65 7.29
CA ARG A 256 8.22 -8.20 6.39
C ARG A 256 9.52 -7.42 6.53
N GLU A 257 10.64 -8.06 6.22
CA GLU A 257 11.95 -7.40 6.11
C GLU A 257 12.04 -6.67 4.77
N PRO A 258 12.26 -5.34 4.73
CA PRO A 258 12.41 -4.60 3.47
C PRO A 258 13.59 -5.07 2.63
N VAL A 259 13.45 -5.02 1.30
CA VAL A 259 14.58 -5.18 0.37
C VAL A 259 15.48 -3.97 0.48
N ARG A 260 16.79 -4.19 0.63
CA ARG A 260 17.81 -3.13 0.69
C ARG A 260 18.86 -3.33 -0.38
N THR A 261 19.19 -2.25 -1.04
CA THR A 261 20.35 -2.18 -1.93
C THR A 261 20.90 -0.76 -1.95
N THR A 262 21.98 -0.54 -2.63
CA THR A 262 22.49 0.79 -2.95
C THR A 262 22.41 1.02 -4.46
N TYR A 263 22.34 2.28 -4.85
CA TYR A 263 22.54 2.68 -6.24
C TYR A 263 23.40 3.95 -6.22
N ARG A 264 24.66 3.80 -6.65
CA ARG A 264 25.67 4.86 -6.46
C ARG A 264 25.73 5.26 -4.98
N ASP A 265 25.54 6.53 -4.65
CA ASP A 265 25.63 7.03 -3.27
C ASP A 265 24.29 7.02 -2.51
N HIS A 266 23.27 6.31 -3.03
CA HIS A 266 21.94 6.30 -2.44
C HIS A 266 21.58 4.90 -1.93
N GLU A 267 21.06 4.83 -0.70
CA GLU A 267 20.38 3.63 -0.21
C GLU A 267 18.99 3.53 -0.81
N ILE A 268 18.64 2.36 -1.33
CA ILE A 268 17.33 2.06 -1.92
C ILE A 268 16.63 1.04 -1.04
N ILE A 269 15.45 1.41 -0.55
CA ILE A 269 14.61 0.55 0.27
C ILE A 269 13.35 0.22 -0.51
N GLY A 270 13.04 -1.05 -0.67
CA GLY A 270 11.87 -1.51 -1.40
C GLY A 270 11.00 -2.48 -0.61
N PHE A 271 9.76 -2.63 -1.04
CA PHE A 271 8.86 -3.61 -0.44
C PHE A 271 9.24 -5.02 -0.91
N PRO A 272 9.32 -6.02 0.02
CA PRO A 272 9.72 -7.38 -0.31
C PRO A 272 8.59 -8.20 -0.99
N PRO A 273 8.83 -9.46 -1.39
CA PRO A 273 7.76 -10.37 -1.76
C PRO A 273 6.67 -10.46 -0.65
N PRO A 274 5.38 -10.55 -1.02
CA PRO A 274 4.82 -10.90 -2.33
C PRO A 274 4.81 -9.76 -3.36
N SER A 275 5.29 -8.57 -3.02
CA SER A 275 5.52 -7.51 -4.02
C SER A 275 6.79 -7.79 -4.82
N SER A 276 6.70 -7.70 -6.12
CA SER A 276 7.89 -7.75 -6.98
C SER A 276 8.66 -6.42 -7.01
N GLY A 277 8.05 -5.32 -6.55
CA GLY A 277 8.54 -3.96 -6.76
C GLY A 277 9.93 -3.72 -6.20
N GLY A 278 10.18 -4.11 -4.94
CA GLY A 278 11.47 -3.88 -4.30
C GLY A 278 12.60 -4.70 -4.91
N VAL A 279 12.38 -6.01 -5.12
CA VAL A 279 13.38 -6.91 -5.74
C VAL A 279 13.70 -6.47 -7.17
N HIS A 280 12.68 -6.17 -7.98
CA HIS A 280 12.84 -5.71 -9.36
C HIS A 280 13.60 -4.40 -9.45
N LEU A 281 13.21 -3.41 -8.65
CA LEU A 281 13.90 -2.12 -8.65
C LEU A 281 15.37 -2.29 -8.26
N ALA A 282 15.63 -3.07 -7.19
CA ALA A 282 17.00 -3.37 -6.76
C ALA A 282 17.81 -4.04 -7.87
N GLN A 283 17.25 -5.06 -8.53
CA GLN A 283 17.92 -5.80 -9.60
C GLN A 283 18.22 -4.90 -10.80
N ILE A 284 17.23 -4.13 -11.27
CA ILE A 284 17.40 -3.21 -12.39
C ILE A 284 18.49 -2.16 -12.09
N LEU A 285 18.39 -1.49 -10.93
CA LEU A 285 19.38 -0.48 -10.54
C LEU A 285 20.79 -1.08 -10.40
N ASN A 286 20.91 -2.27 -9.81
CA ASN A 286 22.18 -2.96 -9.66
C ASN A 286 22.79 -3.36 -11.02
N ILE A 287 21.98 -3.73 -12.03
CA ILE A 287 22.46 -3.97 -13.39
C ILE A 287 22.94 -2.66 -14.01
N LEU A 288 22.13 -1.61 -13.93
CA LEU A 288 22.41 -0.29 -14.52
C LEU A 288 23.66 0.37 -13.92
N GLU A 289 23.99 0.09 -12.67
CA GLU A 289 25.20 0.63 -12.03
C GLU A 289 26.53 0.20 -12.70
N ASN A 290 26.49 -0.83 -13.55
CA ASN A 290 27.65 -1.28 -14.33
C ASN A 290 27.87 -0.48 -15.63
N PHE A 291 27.04 0.52 -15.92
CA PHE A 291 27.11 1.36 -17.11
C PHE A 291 27.25 2.83 -16.73
N ASP A 292 28.02 3.59 -17.51
CA ASP A 292 28.13 5.05 -17.33
C ASP A 292 26.94 5.77 -17.98
N LEU A 293 25.79 5.66 -17.34
CA LEU A 293 24.56 6.32 -17.80
C LEU A 293 24.62 7.86 -17.65
N PHE A 294 25.54 8.38 -16.84
CA PHE A 294 25.63 9.81 -16.60
C PHE A 294 26.20 10.55 -17.83
N SER A 295 27.06 9.90 -18.59
CA SER A 295 27.63 10.46 -19.84
C SER A 295 26.65 10.44 -21.02
N MET A 296 25.50 9.77 -20.89
CA MET A 296 24.52 9.58 -21.95
C MET A 296 23.37 10.58 -21.84
N ALA A 297 22.86 11.08 -22.96
CA ALA A 297 21.62 11.83 -22.96
C ALA A 297 20.43 10.90 -22.60
N PRO A 298 19.52 11.30 -21.69
CA PRO A 298 18.43 10.43 -21.20
C PRO A 298 17.48 9.92 -22.29
N ASP A 299 17.40 10.60 -23.44
CA ASP A 299 16.59 10.27 -24.60
C ASP A 299 17.39 9.61 -25.74
N SER A 300 18.67 9.38 -25.53
CA SER A 300 19.51 8.70 -26.54
C SER A 300 19.09 7.24 -26.71
N SER A 301 19.26 6.73 -27.93
CA SER A 301 18.99 5.31 -28.23
C SER A 301 19.83 4.35 -27.37
N GLU A 302 21.05 4.72 -27.05
CA GLU A 302 21.96 3.97 -26.21
C GLU A 302 21.44 3.89 -24.77
N PHE A 303 21.05 5.01 -24.16
CA PHE A 303 20.47 5.05 -22.82
C PHE A 303 19.20 4.20 -22.75
N VAL A 304 18.25 4.42 -23.67
CA VAL A 304 16.99 3.68 -23.72
C VAL A 304 17.24 2.19 -23.93
N HIS A 305 18.20 1.82 -24.76
CA HIS A 305 18.56 0.43 -25.00
C HIS A 305 19.07 -0.27 -23.74
N ILE A 306 20.03 0.32 -23.03
CA ILE A 306 20.61 -0.27 -21.81
C ILE A 306 19.55 -0.42 -20.72
N VAL A 307 18.73 0.63 -20.50
CA VAL A 307 17.64 0.58 -19.50
C VAL A 307 16.63 -0.52 -19.85
N THR A 308 16.24 -0.61 -21.12
CA THR A 308 15.29 -1.63 -21.59
C THR A 308 15.85 -3.05 -21.44
N GLU A 309 17.11 -3.28 -21.79
CA GLU A 309 17.75 -4.60 -21.63
C GLU A 309 17.88 -4.99 -20.15
N ALA A 310 18.23 -4.05 -19.26
CA ALA A 310 18.25 -4.30 -17.82
C ALA A 310 16.84 -4.67 -17.28
N MET A 311 15.82 -3.96 -17.73
CA MET A 311 14.43 -4.28 -17.39
C MET A 311 14.04 -5.66 -17.92
N ARG A 312 14.39 -6.01 -19.16
CA ARG A 312 14.06 -7.31 -19.76
C ARG A 312 14.68 -8.48 -18.99
N LEU A 313 15.94 -8.37 -18.58
CA LEU A 313 16.61 -9.36 -17.73
C LEU A 313 15.90 -9.55 -16.41
N ALA A 314 15.56 -8.46 -15.73
CA ALA A 314 14.84 -8.49 -14.47
C ALA A 314 13.42 -9.06 -14.62
N PHE A 315 12.71 -8.78 -15.72
CA PHE A 315 11.38 -9.33 -15.98
C PHE A 315 11.38 -10.82 -16.30
N VAL A 316 12.42 -11.34 -16.92
CA VAL A 316 12.58 -12.79 -17.14
C VAL A 316 12.77 -13.50 -15.80
N ASP A 317 13.66 -12.98 -14.95
CA ASP A 317 13.86 -13.53 -13.61
C ASP A 317 12.61 -13.44 -12.76
N ARG A 318 11.88 -12.32 -12.85
CA ARG A 318 10.59 -12.15 -12.18
C ARG A 318 9.62 -13.27 -12.55
N SER A 319 9.50 -13.56 -13.82
CA SER A 319 8.52 -14.55 -14.30
C SER A 319 8.79 -15.95 -13.78
N TYR A 320 10.02 -16.23 -13.40
CA TYR A 320 10.43 -17.53 -12.89
C TYR A 320 10.51 -17.59 -11.36
N TRP A 321 11.16 -16.59 -10.74
CA TRP A 321 11.51 -16.61 -9.31
C TRP A 321 10.52 -15.93 -8.38
N LEU A 322 9.81 -14.88 -8.85
CA LEU A 322 9.00 -14.09 -7.93
C LEU A 322 7.58 -14.62 -7.79
N GLY A 323 7.20 -14.82 -6.54
CA GLY A 323 5.88 -15.19 -6.08
C GLY A 323 5.66 -14.72 -4.66
N ASP A 324 4.66 -15.26 -4.00
CA ASP A 324 4.46 -15.07 -2.57
C ASP A 324 5.46 -15.93 -1.80
N ALA A 325 6.37 -15.29 -1.06
CA ALA A 325 7.42 -15.96 -0.32
C ALA A 325 6.93 -16.88 0.81
N ASP A 326 5.66 -16.80 1.17
CA ASP A 326 5.04 -17.73 2.11
C ASP A 326 4.74 -19.11 1.47
N PHE A 327 4.76 -19.19 0.12
CA PHE A 327 4.40 -20.40 -0.64
C PHE A 327 5.48 -20.87 -1.61
N VAL A 328 6.39 -19.97 -2.01
CA VAL A 328 7.45 -20.29 -2.96
C VAL A 328 8.78 -19.72 -2.50
N SER A 329 9.88 -20.41 -2.84
CA SER A 329 11.23 -19.95 -2.56
C SER A 329 11.60 -18.79 -3.48
N VAL A 330 11.87 -17.61 -2.90
CA VAL A 330 12.31 -16.42 -3.63
C VAL A 330 13.72 -16.06 -3.19
N PRO A 331 14.74 -16.22 -4.05
CA PRO A 331 16.14 -15.97 -3.67
C PRO A 331 16.41 -14.48 -3.40
N ARG A 332 17.07 -14.16 -2.28
CA ARG A 332 17.56 -12.81 -2.00
C ARG A 332 18.66 -12.37 -2.95
N GLY A 333 19.42 -13.31 -3.46
CA GLY A 333 20.45 -13.08 -4.44
C GLY A 333 20.02 -12.36 -5.71
N LEU A 334 18.72 -12.39 -6.06
CA LEU A 334 18.16 -11.59 -7.15
C LEU A 334 18.47 -10.08 -7.00
N ALA A 335 18.53 -9.58 -5.77
CA ALA A 335 18.87 -8.19 -5.47
C ALA A 335 20.38 -7.97 -5.23
N SER A 336 21.24 -8.97 -5.41
CA SER A 336 22.66 -8.85 -5.12
C SER A 336 23.46 -8.14 -6.23
N LYS A 337 24.47 -7.38 -5.85
CA LYS A 337 25.41 -6.73 -6.77
C LYS A 337 26.19 -7.74 -7.61
N LYS A 338 26.50 -8.91 -7.06
CA LYS A 338 27.26 -9.96 -7.74
C LYS A 338 26.44 -10.55 -8.90
N TYR A 339 25.19 -10.90 -8.62
CA TYR A 339 24.24 -11.37 -9.63
C TYR A 339 24.01 -10.34 -10.73
N ALA A 340 23.81 -9.08 -10.35
CA ALA A 340 23.61 -7.99 -11.29
C ALA A 340 24.83 -7.78 -12.24
N ARG A 341 26.06 -7.90 -11.74
CA ARG A 341 27.26 -7.85 -12.60
C ARG A 341 27.30 -9.00 -13.62
N MET A 342 26.82 -10.19 -13.25
CA MET A 342 26.70 -11.30 -14.19
C MET A 342 25.66 -11.00 -15.28
N LEU A 343 24.51 -10.46 -14.90
CA LEU A 343 23.46 -10.07 -15.83
C LEU A 343 23.87 -8.92 -16.75
N ALA A 344 24.59 -7.92 -16.25
CA ALA A 344 25.07 -6.79 -17.04
C ALA A 344 25.96 -7.24 -18.22
N LYS A 345 26.77 -8.30 -18.05
CA LYS A 345 27.59 -8.87 -19.12
C LYS A 345 26.80 -9.49 -20.27
N LYS A 346 25.50 -9.77 -20.07
CA LYS A 346 24.61 -10.30 -21.12
C LYS A 346 24.06 -9.21 -22.02
N ILE A 347 24.16 -7.93 -21.61
CA ILE A 347 23.67 -6.80 -22.39
C ILE A 347 24.66 -6.51 -23.51
N ASN A 348 24.18 -6.63 -24.75
CA ASN A 348 24.93 -6.26 -25.93
C ASN A 348 24.56 -4.84 -26.35
N LEU A 349 25.55 -3.92 -26.40
CA LEU A 349 25.29 -2.50 -26.64
C LEU A 349 24.84 -2.17 -28.08
N SER A 350 25.02 -3.09 -29.03
CA SER A 350 24.71 -2.86 -30.45
C SER A 350 23.47 -3.58 -30.96
N LYS A 351 22.92 -4.54 -30.19
CA LYS A 351 21.73 -5.31 -30.60
C LYS A 351 20.97 -5.83 -29.41
N VAL A 352 19.66 -6.03 -29.60
CA VAL A 352 18.78 -6.66 -28.62
C VAL A 352 19.26 -8.08 -28.36
N ALA A 353 19.50 -8.42 -27.08
CA ALA A 353 19.91 -9.76 -26.69
C ALA A 353 18.73 -10.75 -26.79
N SER A 354 19.04 -12.00 -27.18
CA SER A 354 18.07 -13.09 -27.08
C SER A 354 18.02 -13.57 -25.61
N ILE A 355 17.03 -13.09 -24.85
CA ILE A 355 16.87 -13.45 -23.45
C ILE A 355 15.61 -14.33 -23.35
N ASN A 356 15.82 -15.64 -23.41
CA ASN A 356 14.71 -16.61 -23.40
C ASN A 356 14.67 -17.46 -22.12
N VAL A 357 15.68 -17.37 -21.26
CA VAL A 357 15.81 -18.19 -20.06
C VAL A 357 16.28 -17.32 -18.90
N HIS A 358 15.65 -17.50 -17.74
CA HIS A 358 16.05 -16.87 -16.47
C HIS A 358 17.51 -17.28 -16.11
N SER A 359 18.11 -16.51 -15.25
CA SER A 359 19.40 -16.85 -14.65
C SER A 359 19.21 -17.40 -13.24
N ILE A 360 20.20 -18.06 -12.70
CA ILE A 360 20.16 -18.66 -11.37
C ILE A 360 21.10 -17.86 -10.47
N PRO A 361 20.60 -17.20 -9.41
CA PRO A 361 21.44 -16.62 -8.36
C PRO A 361 22.25 -17.71 -7.66
N GLU A 362 23.48 -17.41 -7.22
CA GLU A 362 24.37 -18.40 -6.58
C GLU A 362 23.80 -18.95 -5.25
N ASP A 363 22.96 -18.18 -4.58
CA ASP A 363 22.31 -18.48 -3.30
C ASP A 363 20.84 -18.85 -3.44
N ALA A 364 20.44 -19.32 -4.64
CA ALA A 364 19.03 -19.61 -4.97
C ALA A 364 18.35 -20.56 -3.97
N ASP A 365 19.11 -21.44 -3.34
CA ASP A 365 18.60 -22.46 -2.42
C ASP A 365 18.95 -22.18 -0.94
N SER A 366 19.70 -21.14 -0.63
CA SER A 366 20.28 -20.94 0.71
C SER A 366 19.88 -19.64 1.42
N ASP A 367 19.56 -18.58 0.69
CA ASP A 367 19.14 -17.28 1.25
C ASP A 367 17.86 -16.80 0.57
N LEU A 368 16.73 -16.98 1.27
CA LEU A 368 15.39 -16.74 0.76
C LEU A 368 14.72 -15.56 1.51
N PHE A 369 13.80 -14.88 0.82
CA PHE A 369 12.95 -13.83 1.42
C PHE A 369 11.96 -14.38 2.43
#